data_078154d09ada9871bd33ec250698069f
#
_entry.id   078154d09ada9871bd33ec250698069f
#
_cell.length_a   1.000
_cell.length_b   1.000
_cell.length_c   1.000
_cell.angle_alpha   90.00
_cell.angle_beta   90.00
_cell.angle_gamma   90.00
#
_symmetry.space_group_name_H-M   'P 1'
#
loop_
_entity.id
_entity.type
_entity.pdbx_description
1 polymer ?
#
loop_
_entity_poly.entity_id
_entity_poly.type
_entity_poly.pdbx_seq_one_letter_code
_entity_poly.pdbx_strand_id
1 'polypeptide(L)'
;MKSKNGLFLTKKTFMIILICIILGIFAYKIFTVYKKERCSITKTEDVEVVKRPFTNVYDNKGNKLNVILVSKPFDDKENTDFAKNNKNKYIFVGITSYLEFPNLSSNPFDNFPNYDKNKYLDMCEAWLHCMRNPEDYFRPETPLALISESDFINCHINAPNPKVEKKYDFVYICLKVKKGDTKCDDWATYNKNWTLAKKCLVIMCRDYGLKGLLIGRKGCELPDSCHSLMESTEKLDNTVLKYAYQSSKFIFLPNTADASPRVLAEALCTDLPCLMNKNIIGGWKYINENTGEFFTDENDIGDSLNILLNNMIQNKYEPRKYFIDNYGIINSGKRLKQFLYSTFGDRLNIPESQVEYITPDYKSIDYKSCTLEEVVDNKVEKIE
;
A
#
# COMPACT_ATOMS: atom_id res chain seq x y z
N MET A 1 50.22 -11.28 -52.35
CA MET A 1 49.91 -12.60 -51.73
C MET A 1 49.29 -12.37 -50.35
N LYS A 2 47.99 -12.54 -50.19
CA LYS A 2 47.29 -12.46 -48.91
C LYS A 2 47.04 -13.89 -48.43
N SER A 3 47.71 -14.28 -47.30
CA SER A 3 47.49 -15.54 -46.65
C SER A 3 46.12 -15.50 -45.92
N LYS A 4 45.22 -16.36 -46.36
CA LYS A 4 43.98 -16.67 -45.63
C LYS A 4 44.27 -17.81 -44.63
N ASN A 5 44.59 -17.49 -43.40
CA ASN A 5 44.60 -18.48 -42.34
C ASN A 5 43.16 -18.73 -41.87
N GLY A 6 42.50 -19.69 -42.50
CA GLY A 6 41.23 -20.25 -42.01
C GLY A 6 41.51 -21.18 -40.84
N LEU A 7 40.99 -20.83 -39.66
CA LEU A 7 41.09 -21.68 -38.47
C LEU A 7 40.16 -22.91 -38.68
N PHE A 8 40.73 -24.03 -39.11
CA PHE A 8 40.01 -25.30 -39.20
C PHE A 8 39.90 -25.90 -37.79
N LEU A 9 38.76 -25.68 -37.11
CA LEU A 9 38.45 -26.41 -35.90
C LEU A 9 38.34 -27.92 -36.22
N THR A 10 39.11 -28.75 -35.51
CA THR A 10 39.00 -30.21 -35.68
C THR A 10 37.59 -30.67 -35.22
N LYS A 11 37.06 -31.75 -35.84
CA LYS A 11 35.75 -32.33 -35.44
C LYS A 11 35.66 -32.57 -33.94
N LYS A 12 36.78 -32.92 -33.29
CA LYS A 12 36.89 -33.16 -31.85
C LYS A 12 36.70 -31.86 -31.03
N THR A 13 37.31 -30.76 -31.47
CA THR A 13 37.14 -29.42 -30.81
C THR A 13 35.73 -28.90 -30.96
N PHE A 14 35.13 -29.08 -32.14
CA PHE A 14 33.72 -28.68 -32.39
C PHE A 14 32.75 -29.45 -31.49
N MET A 15 32.96 -30.76 -31.33
CA MET A 15 32.14 -31.62 -30.48
C MET A 15 32.26 -31.22 -28.98
N ILE A 16 33.46 -30.87 -28.51
CA ILE A 16 33.66 -30.40 -27.13
C ILE A 16 32.92 -29.08 -26.88
N ILE A 17 33.03 -28.12 -27.80
CA ILE A 17 32.32 -26.83 -27.71
C ILE A 17 30.78 -27.05 -27.66
N LEU A 18 30.25 -27.93 -28.52
CA LEU A 18 28.84 -28.24 -28.57
C LEU A 18 28.35 -28.87 -27.25
N ILE A 19 29.13 -29.80 -26.67
CA ILE A 19 28.81 -30.42 -25.36
C ILE A 19 28.81 -29.35 -24.27
N CYS A 20 29.78 -28.45 -24.23
CA CYS A 20 29.83 -27.35 -23.24
C CYS A 20 28.63 -26.41 -23.37
N ILE A 21 28.20 -26.08 -24.59
CA ILE A 21 26.99 -25.27 -24.83
C ILE A 21 25.75 -26.00 -24.33
N ILE A 22 25.58 -27.29 -24.65
CA ILE A 22 24.43 -28.08 -24.19
C ILE A 22 24.41 -28.18 -22.67
N LEU A 23 25.54 -28.44 -22.02
CA LEU A 23 25.65 -28.49 -20.55
C LEU A 23 25.35 -27.11 -19.92
N GLY A 24 25.81 -26.02 -20.54
CA GLY A 24 25.49 -24.65 -20.12
C GLY A 24 23.99 -24.35 -20.19
N ILE A 25 23.34 -24.73 -21.28
CA ILE A 25 21.88 -24.57 -21.46
C ILE A 25 21.12 -25.43 -20.44
N PHE A 26 21.60 -26.67 -20.17
CA PHE A 26 20.97 -27.56 -19.19
C PHE A 26 21.13 -27.03 -17.77
N ALA A 27 22.33 -26.54 -17.41
CA ALA A 27 22.59 -25.91 -16.13
C ALA A 27 21.76 -24.63 -15.95
N TYR A 28 21.63 -23.81 -17.00
CA TYR A 28 20.78 -22.63 -16.98
C TYR A 28 19.29 -22.97 -16.80
N LYS A 29 18.77 -23.99 -17.50
CA LYS A 29 17.40 -24.47 -17.31
C LYS A 29 17.16 -25.04 -15.92
N ILE A 30 18.09 -25.84 -15.37
CA ILE A 30 17.99 -26.34 -14.00
C ILE A 30 18.00 -25.19 -13.01
N PHE A 31 18.87 -24.21 -13.19
CA PHE A 31 18.95 -23.01 -12.34
C PHE A 31 17.66 -22.17 -12.40
N THR A 32 17.10 -21.97 -13.59
CA THR A 32 15.82 -21.23 -13.74
C THR A 32 14.63 -21.99 -13.15
N VAL A 33 14.56 -23.32 -13.29
CA VAL A 33 13.53 -24.14 -12.66
C VAL A 33 13.66 -24.10 -11.13
N TYR A 34 14.88 -24.28 -10.61
CA TYR A 34 15.15 -24.19 -9.17
C TYR A 34 14.84 -22.80 -8.59
N LYS A 35 15.13 -21.74 -9.36
CA LYS A 35 14.80 -20.35 -9.02
C LYS A 35 13.27 -20.12 -9.02
N LYS A 36 12.55 -20.72 -9.98
CA LYS A 36 11.09 -20.64 -10.10
C LYS A 36 10.36 -21.36 -8.96
N GLU A 37 10.88 -22.52 -8.51
CA GLU A 37 10.33 -23.24 -7.35
C GLU A 37 10.55 -22.48 -6.03
N ARG A 38 11.68 -21.77 -5.87
CA ARG A 38 11.94 -20.96 -4.66
C ARG A 38 11.01 -19.76 -4.50
N CYS A 39 10.50 -19.21 -5.61
CA CYS A 39 9.57 -18.09 -5.61
C CYS A 39 8.11 -18.52 -5.81
N SER A 40 7.83 -19.83 -5.97
CA SER A 40 6.46 -20.33 -6.03
C SER A 40 5.80 -20.26 -4.65
N ILE A 41 4.64 -19.62 -4.58
CA ILE A 41 3.77 -19.67 -3.42
C ILE A 41 3.34 -21.14 -3.27
N THR A 42 3.80 -21.84 -2.24
CA THR A 42 3.17 -23.07 -1.81
C THR A 42 1.75 -22.74 -1.40
N LYS A 43 0.78 -23.00 -2.28
CA LYS A 43 -0.62 -23.08 -1.88
C LYS A 43 -0.71 -24.26 -0.92
N THR A 44 -0.75 -23.96 0.37
CA THR A 44 -1.22 -24.91 1.36
C THR A 44 -2.69 -25.17 1.03
N GLU A 45 -2.99 -26.38 0.62
CA GLU A 45 -4.37 -26.86 0.45
C GLU A 45 -5.09 -26.71 1.80
N ASP A 46 -6.38 -26.28 1.75
CA ASP A 46 -7.31 -26.16 2.89
C ASP A 46 -7.24 -24.95 3.81
N VAL A 47 -6.80 -23.78 3.34
CA VAL A 47 -7.06 -22.56 4.08
C VAL A 47 -8.43 -22.03 3.70
N GLU A 48 -9.38 -22.06 4.64
CA GLU A 48 -10.68 -21.40 4.50
C GLU A 48 -10.44 -19.91 4.16
N VAL A 49 -10.64 -19.55 2.89
CA VAL A 49 -10.41 -18.18 2.40
C VAL A 49 -11.58 -17.33 2.87
N VAL A 50 -11.35 -16.54 3.90
CA VAL A 50 -12.33 -15.53 4.31
C VAL A 50 -12.35 -14.39 3.30
N LYS A 51 -13.56 -13.88 3.02
CA LYS A 51 -13.77 -12.74 2.12
C LYS A 51 -13.88 -11.46 2.93
N ARG A 52 -13.57 -10.32 2.31
CA ARG A 52 -13.82 -9.00 2.91
C ARG A 52 -15.27 -8.94 3.44
N PRO A 53 -15.53 -8.45 4.66
CA PRO A 53 -14.67 -7.62 5.51
C PRO A 53 -13.70 -8.35 6.42
N PHE A 54 -13.59 -9.66 6.32
CA PHE A 54 -12.71 -10.48 7.14
C PHE A 54 -11.33 -10.65 6.50
N THR A 55 -10.30 -10.71 7.33
CA THR A 55 -8.92 -10.95 6.90
C THR A 55 -8.26 -11.94 7.85
N ASN A 56 -7.73 -13.03 7.31
CA ASN A 56 -6.93 -13.99 8.08
C ASN A 56 -5.62 -13.35 8.55
N VAL A 57 -5.05 -13.92 9.60
CA VAL A 57 -3.77 -13.49 10.18
C VAL A 57 -2.83 -14.69 10.23
N TYR A 58 -1.58 -14.48 9.83
CA TYR A 58 -0.57 -15.54 9.74
C TYR A 58 0.71 -15.15 10.47
N ASP A 59 1.43 -16.17 10.97
CA ASP A 59 2.79 -15.98 11.45
C ASP A 59 3.80 -15.86 10.30
N ASN A 60 5.06 -15.60 10.63
CA ASN A 60 6.15 -15.49 9.66
C ASN A 60 6.51 -16.80 8.94
N LYS A 61 5.89 -17.92 9.28
CA LYS A 61 6.06 -19.26 8.65
C LYS A 61 4.86 -19.61 7.78
N GLY A 62 3.80 -18.76 7.75
CA GLY A 62 2.57 -19.00 7.02
C GLY A 62 1.52 -19.81 7.78
N ASN A 63 1.70 -20.06 9.08
CA ASN A 63 0.69 -20.74 9.89
C ASN A 63 -0.43 -19.75 10.27
N LYS A 64 -1.68 -20.15 10.07
CA LYS A 64 -2.85 -19.35 10.37
C LYS A 64 -3.08 -19.23 11.89
N LEU A 65 -3.21 -18.02 12.39
CA LEU A 65 -3.67 -17.77 13.74
C LEU A 65 -5.20 -17.88 13.83
N ASN A 66 -5.71 -18.18 15.02
CA ASN A 66 -7.15 -18.13 15.32
C ASN A 66 -7.65 -16.69 15.54
N VAL A 67 -7.14 -15.76 14.76
CA VAL A 67 -7.50 -14.32 14.75
C VAL A 67 -8.06 -13.94 13.39
N ILE A 68 -9.17 -13.21 13.40
CA ILE A 68 -9.78 -12.63 12.20
C ILE A 68 -9.88 -11.11 12.38
N LEU A 69 -9.30 -10.35 11.44
CA LEU A 69 -9.49 -8.90 11.39
C LEU A 69 -10.82 -8.56 10.71
N VAL A 70 -11.51 -7.54 11.24
CA VAL A 70 -12.78 -7.02 10.71
C VAL A 70 -12.57 -5.58 10.26
N SER A 71 -12.63 -5.32 8.93
CA SER A 71 -12.16 -4.06 8.34
C SER A 71 -13.27 -3.06 7.98
N LYS A 72 -14.53 -3.48 7.95
CA LYS A 72 -15.69 -2.62 7.66
C LYS A 72 -16.98 -3.25 8.21
N PRO A 73 -18.10 -2.51 8.28
CA PRO A 73 -19.41 -3.07 8.59
C PRO A 73 -19.80 -4.21 7.63
N PHE A 74 -20.65 -5.11 8.12
CA PHE A 74 -21.24 -6.17 7.29
C PHE A 74 -22.33 -5.57 6.42
N ASP A 75 -22.27 -5.87 5.14
CA ASP A 75 -23.23 -5.42 4.14
C ASP A 75 -24.19 -6.53 3.71
N ASP A 76 -24.01 -7.76 4.21
CA ASP A 76 -24.84 -8.90 3.87
C ASP A 76 -25.07 -9.87 5.08
N LYS A 77 -25.98 -10.81 4.87
CA LYS A 77 -26.33 -11.84 5.85
C LYS A 77 -25.21 -12.88 6.00
N GLU A 78 -24.49 -13.21 4.93
CA GLU A 78 -23.41 -14.21 4.91
C GLU A 78 -22.31 -13.82 5.91
N ASN A 79 -21.87 -12.55 5.87
CA ASN A 79 -20.87 -12.01 6.79
C ASN A 79 -21.36 -12.02 8.25
N THR A 80 -22.64 -11.69 8.47
CA THR A 80 -23.23 -11.72 9.81
C THR A 80 -23.30 -13.14 10.36
N ASP A 81 -23.69 -14.11 9.55
CA ASP A 81 -23.78 -15.51 9.94
C ASP A 81 -22.39 -16.10 10.16
N PHE A 82 -21.40 -15.75 9.31
CA PHE A 82 -20.02 -16.15 9.52
C PHE A 82 -19.49 -15.72 10.89
N ALA A 83 -19.64 -14.45 11.26
CA ALA A 83 -19.19 -13.95 12.55
C ALA A 83 -19.87 -14.65 13.72
N LYS A 84 -21.21 -14.85 13.66
CA LYS A 84 -21.98 -15.54 14.71
C LYS A 84 -21.55 -16.99 14.88
N ASN A 85 -21.38 -17.73 13.77
CA ASN A 85 -21.08 -19.17 13.80
C ASN A 85 -19.64 -19.47 14.21
N ASN A 86 -18.75 -18.48 14.08
CA ASN A 86 -17.32 -18.66 14.33
C ASN A 86 -16.78 -17.96 15.59
N LYS A 87 -17.64 -17.33 16.41
CA LYS A 87 -17.21 -16.60 17.61
C LYS A 87 -16.46 -17.45 18.65
N ASN A 88 -16.67 -18.77 18.66
CA ASN A 88 -15.98 -19.70 19.55
C ASN A 88 -14.70 -20.29 18.95
N LYS A 89 -14.50 -20.10 17.63
CA LYS A 89 -13.33 -20.60 16.88
C LYS A 89 -12.29 -19.53 16.70
N TYR A 90 -12.70 -18.27 16.52
CA TYR A 90 -11.82 -17.17 16.23
C TYR A 90 -11.98 -16.02 17.21
N ILE A 91 -10.89 -15.33 17.48
CA ILE A 91 -10.83 -14.02 18.12
C ILE A 91 -11.05 -12.97 17.04
N PHE A 92 -12.11 -12.17 17.15
CA PHE A 92 -12.35 -11.06 16.22
C PHE A 92 -11.68 -9.79 16.72
N VAL A 93 -10.85 -9.19 15.86
CA VAL A 93 -10.16 -7.93 16.12
C VAL A 93 -10.58 -6.93 15.04
N GLY A 94 -11.10 -5.79 15.45
CA GLY A 94 -11.45 -4.72 14.51
C GLY A 94 -10.20 -4.04 13.93
N ILE A 95 -10.29 -3.56 12.69
CA ILE A 95 -9.27 -2.69 12.11
C ILE A 95 -9.93 -1.52 11.42
N THR A 96 -9.53 -0.30 11.79
CA THR A 96 -10.01 0.93 11.15
C THR A 96 -9.35 1.07 9.79
N SER A 97 -10.00 0.57 8.75
CA SER A 97 -9.56 0.70 7.36
C SER A 97 -10.61 1.30 6.45
N TYR A 98 -11.84 1.38 6.92
CA TYR A 98 -12.99 1.97 6.24
C TYR A 98 -13.49 3.19 7.02
N LEU A 99 -13.18 4.40 6.53
CA LEU A 99 -13.56 5.65 7.21
C LEU A 99 -13.22 5.61 8.72
N GLU A 100 -14.17 6.02 9.55
CA GLU A 100 -14.07 6.05 11.01
C GLU A 100 -14.58 4.76 11.68
N PHE A 101 -14.64 3.63 10.95
CA PHE A 101 -15.12 2.37 11.51
C PHE A 101 -14.43 2.05 12.85
N PRO A 102 -15.14 1.74 13.93
CA PRO A 102 -16.56 1.44 14.03
C PRO A 102 -17.52 2.64 14.15
N ASN A 103 -17.05 3.87 14.27
CA ASN A 103 -17.84 5.07 14.39
C ASN A 103 -17.95 5.75 13.02
N LEU A 104 -18.85 5.26 12.16
CA LEU A 104 -19.00 5.81 10.81
C LEU A 104 -19.53 7.24 10.87
N SER A 105 -18.83 8.18 10.24
CA SER A 105 -19.35 9.50 9.95
C SER A 105 -20.50 9.41 8.95
N SER A 106 -21.36 10.41 8.90
CA SER A 106 -22.42 10.53 7.90
C SER A 106 -21.82 10.76 6.50
N ASN A 107 -21.47 9.70 5.82
CA ASN A 107 -21.02 9.76 4.44
C ASN A 107 -22.25 9.79 3.52
N PRO A 108 -22.45 10.80 2.69
CA PRO A 108 -23.62 10.92 1.83
C PRO A 108 -23.68 9.83 0.75
N PHE A 109 -22.60 9.14 0.47
CA PHE A 109 -22.50 8.09 -0.55
C PHE A 109 -22.64 6.66 -0.01
N ASP A 110 -22.56 6.48 1.31
CA ASP A 110 -22.65 5.17 1.95
C ASP A 110 -23.88 5.10 2.85
N ASN A 111 -24.74 4.14 2.58
CA ASN A 111 -25.92 3.89 3.38
C ASN A 111 -25.81 2.51 4.07
N PHE A 112 -25.66 2.52 5.38
CA PHE A 112 -25.73 1.33 6.23
C PHE A 112 -26.94 1.42 7.14
N PRO A 113 -28.17 1.20 6.61
CA PRO A 113 -29.42 1.51 7.32
C PRO A 113 -29.60 0.75 8.64
N ASN A 114 -28.92 -0.37 8.82
CA ASN A 114 -28.99 -1.21 10.02
C ASN A 114 -27.65 -1.23 10.78
N TYR A 115 -26.83 -0.21 10.60
CA TYR A 115 -25.53 -0.13 11.26
C TYR A 115 -25.70 0.15 12.76
N ASP A 116 -25.13 -0.72 13.58
CA ASP A 116 -25.02 -0.55 15.03
C ASP A 116 -23.55 -0.63 15.45
N LYS A 117 -23.02 0.49 15.90
CA LYS A 117 -21.63 0.61 16.40
C LYS A 117 -21.38 -0.37 17.55
N ASN A 118 -22.32 -0.50 18.49
CA ASN A 118 -22.15 -1.33 19.68
C ASN A 118 -21.99 -2.80 19.33
N LYS A 119 -22.68 -3.27 18.28
CA LYS A 119 -22.54 -4.64 17.78
C LYS A 119 -21.09 -4.99 17.44
N TYR A 120 -20.34 -4.05 16.83
CA TYR A 120 -18.95 -4.28 16.47
C TYR A 120 -18.02 -4.14 17.67
N LEU A 121 -18.29 -3.21 18.57
CA LEU A 121 -17.55 -3.07 19.83
C LEU A 121 -17.73 -4.29 20.74
N ASP A 122 -18.91 -4.93 20.71
CA ASP A 122 -19.19 -6.15 21.49
C ASP A 122 -18.63 -7.42 20.81
N MET A 123 -18.47 -7.40 19.51
CA MET A 123 -17.96 -8.54 18.74
C MET A 123 -16.44 -8.57 18.68
N CYS A 124 -15.81 -7.40 18.50
CA CYS A 124 -14.35 -7.28 18.38
C CYS A 124 -13.76 -7.06 19.77
N GLU A 125 -12.97 -8.02 20.21
CA GLU A 125 -12.37 -8.02 21.56
C GLU A 125 -11.20 -7.03 21.70
N ALA A 126 -10.67 -6.54 20.58
CA ALA A 126 -9.58 -5.55 20.50
C ALA A 126 -9.65 -4.80 19.18
N TRP A 127 -8.92 -3.68 19.06
CA TRP A 127 -8.94 -2.87 17.84
C TRP A 127 -7.56 -2.38 17.43
N LEU A 128 -7.29 -2.51 16.12
CA LEU A 128 -6.21 -1.83 15.43
C LEU A 128 -6.78 -0.53 14.85
N HIS A 129 -6.23 0.61 15.24
CA HIS A 129 -6.81 1.91 14.88
C HIS A 129 -5.82 2.84 14.18
N CYS A 130 -6.37 3.86 13.52
CA CYS A 130 -5.63 4.94 12.88
C CYS A 130 -5.88 6.32 13.50
N MET A 131 -6.74 6.39 14.53
CA MET A 131 -7.27 7.63 15.11
C MET A 131 -6.19 8.37 15.91
N ARG A 132 -6.25 9.73 15.91
CA ARG A 132 -5.41 10.58 16.77
C ARG A 132 -5.83 10.48 18.22
N ASN A 133 -7.14 10.52 18.45
CA ASN A 133 -7.80 10.49 19.76
C ASN A 133 -8.71 9.25 19.79
N PRO A 134 -8.18 8.04 20.04
CA PRO A 134 -8.98 6.81 19.99
C PRO A 134 -10.07 6.76 21.08
N GLU A 135 -9.92 7.53 22.16
CA GLU A 135 -10.91 7.67 23.24
C GLU A 135 -12.26 8.22 22.77
N ASP A 136 -12.29 8.96 21.66
CA ASP A 136 -13.54 9.47 21.06
C ASP A 136 -14.34 8.36 20.34
N TYR A 137 -13.68 7.23 20.05
CA TYR A 137 -14.21 6.17 19.19
C TYR A 137 -14.46 4.87 19.92
N PHE A 138 -13.68 4.57 20.95
CA PHE A 138 -13.66 3.29 21.64
C PHE A 138 -13.99 3.44 23.13
N ARG A 139 -14.43 2.35 23.75
CA ARG A 139 -14.66 2.29 25.20
C ARG A 139 -13.32 2.26 25.92
N PRO A 140 -13.22 2.81 27.16
CA PRO A 140 -11.96 2.89 27.90
C PRO A 140 -11.27 1.55 28.15
N GLU A 141 -12.04 0.46 28.30
CA GLU A 141 -11.54 -0.90 28.53
C GLU A 141 -11.10 -1.64 27.26
N THR A 142 -11.34 -1.07 26.08
CA THR A 142 -11.03 -1.75 24.80
C THR A 142 -9.52 -1.78 24.57
N PRO A 143 -8.89 -2.96 24.41
CA PRO A 143 -7.49 -3.03 24.01
C PRO A 143 -7.25 -2.41 22.64
N LEU A 144 -6.31 -1.47 22.52
CA LEU A 144 -6.07 -0.68 21.31
C LEU A 144 -4.60 -0.74 20.87
N ALA A 145 -4.37 -0.75 19.56
CA ALA A 145 -3.05 -0.54 18.99
C ALA A 145 -3.11 0.39 17.77
N LEU A 146 -2.19 1.35 17.68
CA LEU A 146 -2.06 2.25 16.53
C LEU A 146 -1.39 1.52 15.36
N ILE A 147 -2.16 0.67 14.68
CA ILE A 147 -1.75 -0.14 13.53
C ILE A 147 -2.78 0.03 12.42
N SER A 148 -2.31 0.27 11.19
CA SER A 148 -3.14 0.42 10.00
C SER A 148 -2.78 -0.62 8.94
N GLU A 149 -3.67 -0.92 7.99
CA GLU A 149 -3.36 -1.79 6.84
C GLU A 149 -2.16 -1.27 6.04
N SER A 150 -2.03 0.07 5.91
CA SER A 150 -0.92 0.71 5.21
C SER A 150 0.45 0.47 5.87
N ASP A 151 0.49 0.11 7.16
CA ASP A 151 1.74 -0.20 7.85
C ASP A 151 2.47 -1.41 7.26
N PHE A 152 1.75 -2.30 6.59
CA PHE A 152 2.27 -3.56 6.02
C PHE A 152 2.70 -3.44 4.55
N ILE A 153 2.78 -2.22 3.99
CA ILE A 153 3.25 -2.04 2.61
C ILE A 153 4.70 -2.51 2.48
N ASN A 154 4.95 -3.27 1.41
CA ASN A 154 6.28 -3.80 1.11
C ASN A 154 7.11 -2.78 0.31
N CYS A 155 8.12 -2.19 0.94
CA CYS A 155 9.02 -1.24 0.31
C CYS A 155 9.94 -1.86 -0.76
N HIS A 156 10.15 -3.17 -0.77
CA HIS A 156 10.95 -3.81 -1.82
C HIS A 156 10.21 -3.80 -3.15
N ILE A 157 8.88 -3.97 -3.13
CA ILE A 157 8.05 -3.86 -4.33
C ILE A 157 7.99 -2.41 -4.82
N ASN A 158 7.88 -1.45 -3.89
CA ASN A 158 7.75 -0.02 -4.18
C ASN A 158 9.10 0.70 -4.04
N ALA A 159 10.15 0.17 -4.66
CA ALA A 159 11.47 0.80 -4.59
C ALA A 159 11.58 1.99 -5.56
N PRO A 160 12.38 3.04 -5.22
CA PRO A 160 12.70 4.10 -6.16
C PRO A 160 13.53 3.55 -7.32
N ASN A 161 13.40 4.17 -8.48
CA ASN A 161 14.25 3.88 -9.63
C ASN A 161 14.98 5.15 -10.09
N PRO A 162 16.28 5.29 -9.84
CA PRO A 162 17.03 6.50 -10.18
C PRO A 162 17.17 6.72 -11.70
N LYS A 163 16.83 5.73 -12.53
CA LYS A 163 16.85 5.85 -14.00
C LYS A 163 15.57 6.51 -14.54
N VAL A 164 14.53 6.64 -13.73
CA VAL A 164 13.27 7.29 -14.12
C VAL A 164 13.41 8.80 -13.92
N GLU A 165 13.25 9.55 -15.01
CA GLU A 165 13.26 11.01 -14.96
C GLU A 165 12.07 11.57 -14.15
N LYS A 166 12.32 12.59 -13.35
CA LYS A 166 11.28 13.31 -12.59
C LYS A 166 10.52 14.29 -13.53
N LYS A 167 9.51 13.77 -14.20
CA LYS A 167 8.68 14.52 -15.16
C LYS A 167 7.69 15.46 -14.49
N TYR A 168 7.16 15.06 -13.31
CA TYR A 168 6.15 15.81 -12.58
C TYR A 168 6.69 16.33 -11.24
N ASP A 169 6.26 17.50 -10.85
CA ASP A 169 6.53 18.01 -9.50
C ASP A 169 5.71 17.22 -8.48
N PHE A 170 4.44 16.94 -8.78
CA PHE A 170 3.61 16.17 -7.87
C PHE A 170 2.73 15.14 -8.58
N VAL A 171 2.31 14.12 -7.81
CA VAL A 171 1.26 13.17 -8.18
C VAL A 171 0.09 13.27 -7.21
N TYR A 172 -1.13 13.27 -7.74
CA TYR A 172 -2.37 13.22 -6.96
C TYR A 172 -3.26 12.07 -7.45
N ILE A 173 -3.68 11.19 -6.54
CA ILE A 173 -4.49 10.01 -6.86
C ILE A 173 -5.89 10.20 -6.32
N CYS A 174 -6.84 10.39 -7.25
CA CYS A 174 -8.25 10.60 -6.95
C CYS A 174 -9.10 9.81 -7.95
N LEU A 175 -9.40 8.54 -7.64
CA LEU A 175 -10.10 7.67 -8.57
C LEU A 175 -11.58 8.05 -8.69
N LYS A 176 -12.15 7.95 -9.91
CA LYS A 176 -13.60 7.92 -10.15
C LYS A 176 -14.15 6.55 -9.83
N VAL A 177 -15.36 6.48 -9.27
CA VAL A 177 -16.03 5.19 -9.03
C VAL A 177 -16.52 4.58 -10.34
N LYS A 178 -17.03 5.39 -11.26
CA LYS A 178 -17.53 4.93 -12.57
C LYS A 178 -16.62 5.43 -13.69
N LYS A 179 -16.17 4.50 -14.54
CA LYS A 179 -15.45 4.85 -15.76
C LYS A 179 -16.38 5.67 -16.67
N GLY A 180 -15.85 6.78 -17.24
CA GLY A 180 -16.62 7.66 -18.12
C GLY A 180 -17.52 8.67 -17.40
N ASP A 181 -17.56 8.69 -16.07
CA ASP A 181 -18.27 9.73 -15.32
C ASP A 181 -17.60 11.09 -15.53
N THR A 182 -18.37 12.04 -16.10
CA THR A 182 -17.92 13.41 -16.37
C THR A 182 -18.32 14.40 -15.27
N LYS A 183 -19.28 14.02 -14.41
CA LYS A 183 -19.73 14.87 -13.29
C LYS A 183 -18.67 14.97 -12.22
N CYS A 184 -17.85 13.90 -12.08
CA CYS A 184 -16.74 13.87 -11.12
C CYS A 184 -17.17 14.16 -9.68
N ASP A 185 -18.42 13.83 -9.35
CA ASP A 185 -18.99 13.95 -8.01
C ASP A 185 -19.49 12.59 -7.55
N ASP A 186 -18.65 11.89 -6.78
CA ASP A 186 -18.87 10.54 -6.30
C ASP A 186 -18.22 10.32 -4.92
N TRP A 187 -18.30 9.11 -4.39
CA TRP A 187 -17.69 8.74 -3.12
C TRP A 187 -16.19 9.09 -3.06
N ALA A 188 -15.47 8.90 -4.16
CA ALA A 188 -14.04 9.22 -4.19
C ALA A 188 -13.80 10.74 -4.13
N THR A 189 -14.73 11.58 -4.60
CA THR A 189 -14.71 13.03 -4.39
C THR A 189 -14.71 13.39 -2.91
N TYR A 190 -15.59 12.76 -2.13
CA TYR A 190 -15.66 12.92 -0.68
C TYR A 190 -14.39 12.38 0.01
N ASN A 191 -14.04 11.11 -0.24
CA ASN A 191 -12.92 10.44 0.41
C ASN A 191 -11.56 11.12 0.08
N LYS A 192 -11.35 11.51 -1.17
CA LYS A 192 -10.12 12.13 -1.65
C LYS A 192 -10.14 13.66 -1.63
N ASN A 193 -11.25 14.24 -1.13
CA ASN A 193 -11.44 15.69 -0.97
C ASN A 193 -11.16 16.49 -2.25
N TRP A 194 -11.79 16.08 -3.36
CA TRP A 194 -11.60 16.71 -4.66
C TRP A 194 -11.94 18.19 -4.69
N THR A 195 -12.92 18.59 -3.88
CA THR A 195 -13.33 20.01 -3.76
C THR A 195 -12.19 20.88 -3.22
N LEU A 196 -11.56 20.47 -2.11
CA LEU A 196 -10.39 21.18 -1.57
C LEU A 196 -9.19 21.06 -2.52
N ALA A 197 -8.99 19.88 -3.11
CA ALA A 197 -7.90 19.66 -4.06
C ALA A 197 -7.94 20.69 -5.19
N LYS A 198 -9.11 20.96 -5.81
CA LYS A 198 -9.24 21.97 -6.89
C LYS A 198 -8.81 23.35 -6.43
N LYS A 199 -9.16 23.79 -5.23
CA LYS A 199 -8.75 25.09 -4.69
C LYS A 199 -7.23 25.16 -4.48
N CYS A 200 -6.64 24.10 -3.90
CA CYS A 200 -5.20 24.00 -3.73
C CYS A 200 -4.45 23.94 -5.07
N LEU A 201 -4.98 23.24 -6.05
CA LEU A 201 -4.40 23.15 -7.38
C LEU A 201 -4.31 24.51 -8.08
N VAL A 202 -5.27 25.43 -7.84
CA VAL A 202 -5.16 26.81 -8.35
C VAL A 202 -3.87 27.47 -7.89
N ILE A 203 -3.55 27.36 -6.61
CA ILE A 203 -2.32 27.92 -6.01
C ILE A 203 -1.08 27.22 -6.55
N MET A 204 -1.08 25.87 -6.53
CA MET A 204 0.04 25.05 -6.98
C MET A 204 0.40 25.33 -8.45
N CYS A 205 -0.60 25.48 -9.33
CA CYS A 205 -0.39 25.76 -10.75
C CYS A 205 -0.07 27.24 -11.00
N ARG A 206 -0.90 28.19 -10.48
CA ARG A 206 -0.80 29.62 -10.79
C ARG A 206 0.41 30.27 -10.13
N ASP A 207 0.60 30.02 -8.83
CA ASP A 207 1.57 30.78 -8.03
C ASP A 207 2.94 30.08 -7.99
N TYR A 208 2.97 28.76 -8.11
CA TYR A 208 4.19 27.95 -8.07
C TYR A 208 4.58 27.34 -9.42
N GLY A 209 3.71 27.36 -10.43
CA GLY A 209 3.97 26.77 -11.75
C GLY A 209 4.24 25.26 -11.73
N LEU A 210 3.72 24.53 -10.74
CA LEU A 210 4.00 23.11 -10.55
C LEU A 210 3.30 22.24 -11.59
N LYS A 211 4.05 21.28 -12.14
CA LYS A 211 3.55 20.27 -13.07
C LYS A 211 3.00 19.07 -12.29
N GLY A 212 1.74 18.70 -12.53
CA GLY A 212 1.08 17.64 -11.81
C GLY A 212 0.63 16.47 -12.68
N LEU A 213 0.62 15.27 -12.09
CA LEU A 213 -0.04 14.08 -12.64
C LEU A 213 -1.26 13.73 -11.79
N LEU A 214 -2.46 13.85 -12.38
CA LEU A 214 -3.72 13.47 -11.75
C LEU A 214 -4.15 12.09 -12.22
N ILE A 215 -4.25 11.13 -11.31
CA ILE A 215 -4.59 9.75 -11.63
C ILE A 215 -6.05 9.45 -11.25
N GLY A 216 -6.82 8.97 -12.22
CA GLY A 216 -8.20 8.51 -12.02
C GLY A 216 -9.28 9.53 -12.33
N ARG A 217 -8.94 10.74 -12.75
CA ARG A 217 -9.88 11.84 -13.04
C ARG A 217 -9.82 12.32 -14.48
N LYS A 218 -9.41 11.51 -15.44
CA LYS A 218 -9.41 11.87 -16.85
C LYS A 218 -10.80 12.37 -17.28
N GLY A 219 -10.83 13.54 -17.90
CA GLY A 219 -12.07 14.21 -18.35
C GLY A 219 -12.83 14.97 -17.26
N CYS A 220 -12.33 15.02 -16.01
CA CYS A 220 -12.85 15.95 -15.01
C CYS A 220 -12.31 17.36 -15.25
N GLU A 221 -13.13 18.35 -14.94
CA GLU A 221 -12.76 19.75 -15.06
C GLU A 221 -11.65 20.12 -14.08
N LEU A 222 -10.56 20.64 -14.63
CA LEU A 222 -9.43 21.20 -13.88
C LEU A 222 -9.57 22.73 -13.79
N PRO A 223 -8.96 23.36 -12.78
CA PRO A 223 -8.83 24.82 -12.77
C PRO A 223 -8.09 25.34 -14.01
N ASP A 224 -8.49 26.48 -14.56
CA ASP A 224 -7.91 27.04 -15.79
C ASP A 224 -6.39 27.19 -15.72
N SER A 225 -5.87 27.63 -14.56
CA SER A 225 -4.42 27.75 -14.32
C SER A 225 -3.65 26.43 -14.42
N CYS A 226 -4.34 25.27 -14.39
CA CYS A 226 -3.73 23.96 -14.40
C CYS A 226 -3.75 23.28 -15.78
N HIS A 227 -4.49 23.79 -16.77
CA HIS A 227 -4.69 23.09 -18.04
C HIS A 227 -3.39 22.78 -18.81
N SER A 228 -2.40 23.69 -18.75
CA SER A 228 -1.09 23.48 -19.40
C SER A 228 -0.05 22.79 -18.53
N LEU A 229 -0.33 22.63 -17.22
CA LEU A 229 0.63 22.12 -16.23
C LEU A 229 0.27 20.73 -15.73
N MET A 230 -0.97 20.27 -15.93
CA MET A 230 -1.42 18.98 -15.42
C MET A 230 -1.75 17.99 -16.52
N GLU A 231 -1.24 16.79 -16.38
CA GLU A 231 -1.69 15.62 -17.12
C GLU A 231 -2.70 14.83 -16.26
N SER A 232 -3.77 14.30 -16.88
CA SER A 232 -4.75 13.46 -16.19
C SER A 232 -4.93 12.11 -16.87
N THR A 233 -5.06 11.05 -16.07
CA THR A 233 -5.23 9.67 -16.56
C THR A 233 -6.49 9.03 -16.00
N GLU A 234 -6.93 7.93 -16.61
CA GLU A 234 -7.82 6.96 -15.97
C GLU A 234 -7.07 6.23 -14.84
N LYS A 235 -7.77 5.32 -14.15
CA LYS A 235 -7.16 4.45 -13.15
C LYS A 235 -6.00 3.67 -13.77
N LEU A 236 -4.84 3.71 -13.15
CA LEU A 236 -3.66 2.96 -13.56
C LEU A 236 -3.60 1.60 -12.84
N ASP A 237 -2.99 0.61 -13.47
CA ASP A 237 -2.60 -0.62 -12.79
C ASP A 237 -1.41 -0.38 -11.84
N ASN A 238 -1.12 -1.35 -10.97
CA ASN A 238 -0.10 -1.18 -9.94
C ASN A 238 1.31 -0.95 -10.50
N THR A 239 1.62 -1.48 -11.67
CA THR A 239 2.95 -1.33 -12.28
C THR A 239 3.14 0.07 -12.83
N VAL A 240 2.14 0.58 -13.55
CA VAL A 240 2.14 1.95 -14.07
C VAL A 240 2.01 2.98 -12.95
N LEU A 241 1.23 2.68 -11.89
CA LEU A 241 1.13 3.53 -10.70
C LEU A 241 2.49 3.69 -10.02
N LYS A 242 3.26 2.62 -9.89
CA LYS A 242 4.63 2.69 -9.36
C LYS A 242 5.53 3.61 -10.21
N TYR A 243 5.42 3.53 -11.54
CA TYR A 243 6.16 4.45 -12.43
C TYR A 243 5.72 5.90 -12.22
N ALA A 244 4.43 6.15 -11.98
CA ALA A 244 3.92 7.49 -11.67
C ALA A 244 4.55 8.06 -10.40
N TYR A 245 4.71 7.26 -9.34
CA TYR A 245 5.47 7.70 -8.15
C TYR A 245 6.93 8.00 -8.49
N GLN A 246 7.60 7.10 -9.20
CA GLN A 246 9.01 7.25 -9.57
C GLN A 246 9.28 8.48 -10.43
N SER A 247 8.31 8.90 -11.26
CA SER A 247 8.42 10.08 -12.14
C SER A 247 7.97 11.38 -11.50
N SER A 248 7.53 11.37 -10.23
CA SER A 248 7.10 12.55 -9.48
C SER A 248 8.11 12.92 -8.39
N LYS A 249 8.10 14.20 -7.94
CA LYS A 249 8.99 14.67 -6.88
C LYS A 249 8.35 14.56 -5.50
N PHE A 250 7.01 14.77 -5.35
CA PHE A 250 6.28 14.55 -4.12
C PHE A 250 4.85 14.05 -4.38
N ILE A 251 4.18 13.53 -3.34
CA ILE A 251 2.76 13.18 -3.41
C ILE A 251 1.93 14.27 -2.73
N PHE A 252 0.85 14.72 -3.40
CA PHE A 252 -0.16 15.60 -2.85
C PHE A 252 -1.35 14.79 -2.34
N LEU A 253 -1.68 14.91 -1.05
CA LEU A 253 -2.70 14.12 -0.38
C LEU A 253 -3.68 15.00 0.40
N PRO A 254 -4.69 15.62 -0.28
CA PRO A 254 -5.68 16.47 0.35
C PRO A 254 -6.78 15.70 1.09
N ASN A 255 -6.69 14.37 1.16
CA ASN A 255 -7.69 13.49 1.75
C ASN A 255 -7.99 13.86 3.21
N THR A 256 -9.27 13.77 3.58
CA THR A 256 -9.72 13.89 4.98
C THR A 256 -10.37 12.61 5.47
N ALA A 257 -11.25 12.00 4.69
CA ALA A 257 -11.98 10.79 5.03
C ALA A 257 -11.26 9.50 4.56
N ASP A 258 -9.99 9.36 4.87
CA ASP A 258 -9.17 8.20 4.51
C ASP A 258 -8.48 7.63 5.75
N ALA A 259 -8.91 6.44 6.16
CA ALA A 259 -8.43 5.80 7.38
C ALA A 259 -7.06 5.11 7.21
N SER A 260 -6.79 4.62 6.00
CA SER A 260 -5.55 3.88 5.73
C SER A 260 -5.04 4.13 4.30
N PRO A 261 -4.46 5.32 4.04
CA PRO A 261 -4.04 5.74 2.70
C PRO A 261 -2.84 4.93 2.20
N ARG A 262 -3.08 3.78 1.56
CA ARG A 262 -2.01 2.93 1.00
C ARG A 262 -1.13 3.68 0.01
N VAL A 263 -1.72 4.56 -0.80
CA VAL A 263 -0.99 5.40 -1.76
C VAL A 263 0.10 6.25 -1.10
N LEU A 264 -0.10 6.67 0.16
CA LEU A 264 0.93 7.38 0.93
C LEU A 264 2.09 6.45 1.28
N ALA A 265 1.81 5.29 1.86
CA ALA A 265 2.84 4.32 2.24
C ALA A 265 3.63 3.84 1.00
N GLU A 266 2.96 3.62 -0.13
CA GLU A 266 3.60 3.30 -1.42
C GLU A 266 4.52 4.43 -1.91
N ALA A 267 4.06 5.69 -1.80
CA ALA A 267 4.86 6.86 -2.17
C ALA A 267 6.09 7.02 -1.28
N LEU A 268 5.94 6.90 0.05
CA LEU A 268 7.08 6.94 0.98
C LEU A 268 8.09 5.83 0.68
N CYS A 269 7.62 4.62 0.35
CA CYS A 269 8.49 3.52 -0.08
C CYS A 269 9.26 3.83 -1.37
N THR A 270 8.73 4.68 -2.26
CA THR A 270 9.42 5.18 -3.47
C THR A 270 10.26 6.43 -3.22
N ASP A 271 10.45 6.78 -1.96
CA ASP A 271 11.22 7.95 -1.50
C ASP A 271 10.63 9.29 -1.91
N LEU A 272 9.29 9.37 -1.97
CA LEU A 272 8.55 10.60 -2.22
C LEU A 272 8.12 11.24 -0.90
N PRO A 273 8.50 12.48 -0.60
CA PRO A 273 7.91 13.25 0.48
C PRO A 273 6.44 13.58 0.17
N CYS A 274 5.68 13.87 1.20
CA CYS A 274 4.24 14.10 1.09
C CYS A 274 3.84 15.50 1.54
N LEU A 275 2.93 16.13 0.78
CA LEU A 275 2.14 17.28 1.21
C LEU A 275 0.75 16.78 1.58
N MET A 276 0.42 16.75 2.86
CA MET A 276 -0.75 16.05 3.40
C MET A 276 -1.71 16.96 4.13
N ASN A 277 -3.01 16.73 3.94
CA ASN A 277 -4.01 17.42 4.76
C ASN A 277 -3.90 16.98 6.23
N LYS A 278 -3.79 17.97 7.13
CA LYS A 278 -3.66 17.76 8.57
C LYS A 278 -4.88 17.05 9.20
N ASN A 279 -6.06 17.23 8.61
CA ASN A 279 -7.33 16.73 9.13
C ASN A 279 -7.67 15.32 8.67
N ILE A 280 -6.73 14.61 8.05
CA ILE A 280 -6.93 13.21 7.63
C ILE A 280 -7.15 12.30 8.84
N ILE A 281 -8.08 11.33 8.69
CA ILE A 281 -8.40 10.35 9.73
C ILE A 281 -7.20 9.46 10.04
N GLY A 282 -6.55 8.91 9.02
CA GLY A 282 -5.40 8.00 9.19
C GLY A 282 -4.21 8.35 8.29
N GLY A 283 -3.08 7.70 8.55
CA GLY A 283 -1.82 7.96 7.82
C GLY A 283 -1.03 9.18 8.33
N TRP A 284 -1.62 10.03 9.14
CA TRP A 284 -0.95 11.20 9.73
C TRP A 284 0.34 10.85 10.47
N LYS A 285 0.42 9.64 11.06
CA LYS A 285 1.59 9.13 11.79
C LYS A 285 2.84 8.93 10.92
N TYR A 286 2.69 8.91 9.59
CA TYR A 286 3.81 8.77 8.68
C TYR A 286 4.48 10.11 8.32
N ILE A 287 3.86 11.25 8.68
CA ILE A 287 4.36 12.58 8.33
C ILE A 287 5.08 13.22 9.51
N ASN A 288 6.33 13.59 9.26
CA ASN A 288 7.22 14.32 10.17
C ASN A 288 8.30 15.04 9.36
N GLU A 289 9.27 15.64 10.04
CA GLU A 289 10.37 16.40 9.43
C GLU A 289 11.21 15.64 8.40
N ASN A 290 11.15 14.29 8.39
CA ASN A 290 11.88 13.44 7.44
C ASN A 290 11.02 12.98 6.25
N THR A 291 9.68 13.21 6.26
CA THR A 291 8.78 12.56 5.31
C THR A 291 7.85 13.52 4.59
N GLY A 292 7.68 14.75 5.06
CA GLY A 292 6.80 15.72 4.39
C GLY A 292 6.21 16.77 5.31
N GLU A 293 5.21 17.49 4.79
CA GLU A 293 4.60 18.63 5.47
C GLU A 293 3.07 18.47 5.53
N PHE A 294 2.47 19.12 6.55
CA PHE A 294 1.03 19.23 6.66
C PHE A 294 0.54 20.57 6.13
N PHE A 295 -0.65 20.57 5.53
CA PHE A 295 -1.46 21.76 5.27
C PHE A 295 -2.90 21.52 5.75
N THR A 296 -3.68 22.57 5.93
CA THR A 296 -5.08 22.51 6.38
C THR A 296 -6.05 22.73 5.23
N ASP A 297 -5.86 23.82 4.49
CA ASP A 297 -6.73 24.20 3.38
C ASP A 297 -5.99 25.09 2.34
N GLU A 298 -6.75 25.75 1.46
CA GLU A 298 -6.20 26.64 0.43
C GLU A 298 -5.52 27.91 0.99
N ASN A 299 -5.70 28.25 2.26
CA ASN A 299 -5.13 29.46 2.84
C ASN A 299 -3.69 29.24 3.34
N ASP A 300 -3.35 28.04 3.79
CA ASP A 300 -2.02 27.71 4.35
C ASP A 300 -1.16 26.81 3.46
N ILE A 301 -1.71 26.28 2.35
CA ILE A 301 -0.96 25.38 1.46
C ILE A 301 0.27 26.06 0.86
N GLY A 302 0.24 27.36 0.62
CA GLY A 302 1.38 28.12 0.09
C GLY A 302 2.57 28.08 1.04
N ASP A 303 2.36 28.30 2.33
CA ASP A 303 3.41 28.26 3.34
C ASP A 303 3.98 26.84 3.46
N SER A 304 3.11 25.83 3.47
CA SER A 304 3.52 24.43 3.52
C SER A 304 4.32 23.99 2.28
N LEU A 305 3.95 24.48 1.09
CA LEU A 305 4.71 24.27 -0.13
C LEU A 305 6.09 24.91 -0.08
N ASN A 306 6.20 26.13 0.43
CA ASN A 306 7.48 26.80 0.59
C ASN A 306 8.45 25.97 1.46
N ILE A 307 7.96 25.43 2.57
CA ILE A 307 8.74 24.56 3.46
C ILE A 307 9.13 23.26 2.73
N LEU A 308 8.14 22.58 2.13
CA LEU A 308 8.35 21.31 1.42
C LEU A 308 9.40 21.45 0.31
N LEU A 309 9.24 22.45 -0.58
CA LEU A 309 10.13 22.64 -1.72
C LEU A 309 11.55 23.02 -1.26
N ASN A 310 11.68 23.89 -0.25
CA ASN A 310 12.99 24.22 0.32
C ASN A 310 13.68 23.01 0.95
N ASN A 311 12.96 22.20 1.71
CA ASN A 311 13.49 20.98 2.33
C ASN A 311 13.89 19.94 1.27
N MET A 312 13.14 19.84 0.17
CA MET A 312 13.51 18.99 -0.97
C MET A 312 14.81 19.45 -1.64
N ILE A 313 14.99 20.77 -1.89
CA ILE A 313 16.23 21.32 -2.45
C ILE A 313 17.42 21.03 -1.53
N GLN A 314 17.22 21.04 -0.22
CA GLN A 314 18.25 20.77 0.78
C GLN A 314 18.46 19.26 1.03
N ASN A 315 17.73 18.37 0.35
CA ASN A 315 17.75 16.92 0.52
C ASN A 315 17.53 16.50 2.00
N LYS A 316 16.61 17.16 2.70
CA LYS A 316 16.31 16.86 4.11
C LYS A 316 15.41 15.66 4.30
N TYR A 317 14.59 15.30 3.30
CA TYR A 317 13.65 14.21 3.42
C TYR A 317 14.30 12.86 3.11
N GLU A 318 13.99 11.86 3.93
CA GLU A 318 14.37 10.45 3.78
C GLU A 318 13.14 9.54 3.98
N PRO A 319 12.05 9.72 3.19
CA PRO A 319 10.76 9.08 3.45
C PRO A 319 10.86 7.55 3.43
N ARG A 320 11.60 7.00 2.47
CA ARG A 320 11.83 5.56 2.36
C ARG A 320 12.56 5.00 3.57
N LYS A 321 13.63 5.65 3.99
CA LYS A 321 14.40 5.23 5.15
C LYS A 321 13.52 5.22 6.39
N TYR A 322 12.79 6.31 6.63
CA TYR A 322 11.86 6.41 7.75
C TYR A 322 10.81 5.29 7.73
N PHE A 323 10.20 5.01 6.56
CA PHE A 323 9.17 3.98 6.47
C PHE A 323 9.73 2.58 6.70
N ILE A 324 10.92 2.26 6.17
CA ILE A 324 11.59 0.96 6.39
C ILE A 324 11.97 0.77 7.85
N ASP A 325 12.49 1.82 8.49
CA ASP A 325 12.95 1.74 9.89
C ASP A 325 11.78 1.56 10.86
N ASN A 326 10.60 2.09 10.53
CA ASN A 326 9.45 2.12 11.45
C ASN A 326 8.28 1.21 11.04
N TYR A 327 8.11 0.88 9.77
CA TYR A 327 6.94 0.18 9.23
C TYR A 327 7.36 -1.00 8.34
N GLY A 328 6.49 -1.37 7.41
CA GLY A 328 6.67 -2.55 6.57
C GLY A 328 6.26 -3.84 7.27
N ILE A 329 6.33 -4.94 6.55
CA ILE A 329 5.82 -6.25 7.00
C ILE A 329 6.45 -6.68 8.34
N ILE A 330 7.78 -6.55 8.47
CA ILE A 330 8.49 -7.05 9.64
C ILE A 330 8.23 -6.18 10.88
N ASN A 331 8.45 -4.87 10.79
CA ASN A 331 8.32 -3.99 11.95
C ASN A 331 6.87 -3.85 12.41
N SER A 332 5.93 -3.71 11.47
CA SER A 332 4.51 -3.68 11.78
C SER A 332 4.01 -5.04 12.28
N GLY A 333 4.56 -6.12 11.71
CA GLY A 333 4.24 -7.48 12.14
C GLY A 333 4.74 -7.80 13.55
N LYS A 334 5.89 -7.27 13.97
CA LYS A 334 6.39 -7.38 15.36
C LYS A 334 5.47 -6.62 16.33
N ARG A 335 5.02 -5.42 15.97
CA ARG A 335 4.04 -4.66 16.79
C ARG A 335 2.70 -5.38 16.89
N LEU A 336 2.21 -5.94 15.78
CA LEU A 336 0.97 -6.73 15.79
C LEU A 336 1.12 -7.99 16.66
N LYS A 337 2.26 -8.70 16.54
CA LYS A 337 2.58 -9.82 17.43
C LYS A 337 2.52 -9.41 18.89
N GLN A 338 3.28 -8.37 19.27
CA GLN A 338 3.33 -7.89 20.64
C GLN A 338 1.93 -7.56 21.17
N PHE A 339 1.13 -6.84 20.39
CA PHE A 339 -0.24 -6.50 20.76
C PHE A 339 -1.12 -7.72 20.96
N LEU A 340 -1.14 -8.66 20.02
CA LEU A 340 -1.99 -9.84 20.12
C LEU A 340 -1.62 -10.74 21.30
N TYR A 341 -0.32 -10.99 21.53
CA TYR A 341 0.10 -11.83 22.65
C TYR A 341 -0.07 -11.14 24.01
N SER A 342 0.17 -9.84 24.12
CA SER A 342 -0.10 -9.09 25.37
C SER A 342 -1.59 -9.03 25.71
N THR A 343 -2.47 -9.09 24.69
CA THR A 343 -3.92 -8.99 24.89
C THR A 343 -4.56 -10.37 25.11
N PHE A 344 -4.15 -11.38 24.35
CA PHE A 344 -4.85 -12.67 24.30
C PHE A 344 -4.05 -13.84 24.87
N GLY A 345 -2.73 -13.73 24.93
CA GLY A 345 -1.84 -14.71 25.56
C GLY A 345 -2.09 -16.16 25.06
N ASP A 346 -2.37 -17.05 26.01
CA ASP A 346 -2.58 -18.47 25.76
C ASP A 346 -3.87 -18.80 24.97
N ARG A 347 -4.73 -17.83 24.70
CA ARG A 347 -5.90 -18.02 23.83
C ARG A 347 -5.51 -18.12 22.35
N LEU A 348 -4.30 -17.70 21.98
CA LEU A 348 -3.79 -17.86 20.63
C LEU A 348 -3.35 -19.30 20.39
N ASN A 349 -3.65 -19.82 19.20
CA ASN A 349 -3.40 -21.22 18.84
C ASN A 349 -1.91 -21.57 18.55
N ILE A 350 -1.04 -20.56 18.46
CA ILE A 350 0.39 -20.71 18.23
C ILE A 350 1.13 -20.11 19.42
N PRO A 351 2.08 -20.81 20.08
CA PRO A 351 2.87 -20.25 21.17
C PRO A 351 3.73 -19.07 20.72
N GLU A 352 3.85 -18.01 21.55
CA GLU A 352 4.59 -16.78 21.24
C GLU A 352 6.06 -17.06 20.85
N SER A 353 6.70 -18.02 21.49
CA SER A 353 8.10 -18.39 21.23
C SER A 353 8.36 -18.92 19.82
N GLN A 354 7.32 -19.36 19.12
CA GLN A 354 7.41 -19.88 17.74
C GLN A 354 7.21 -18.81 16.67
N VAL A 355 6.76 -17.61 17.05
CA VAL A 355 6.38 -16.51 16.15
C VAL A 355 7.40 -15.39 16.21
N GLU A 356 7.94 -14.99 15.08
CA GLU A 356 8.84 -13.82 14.97
C GLU A 356 8.04 -12.54 14.74
N TYR A 357 7.10 -12.56 13.79
CA TYR A 357 6.16 -11.49 13.48
C TYR A 357 4.86 -12.05 12.93
N ILE A 358 3.81 -11.23 12.90
CA ILE A 358 2.48 -11.60 12.43
C ILE A 358 2.05 -10.65 11.30
N THR A 359 1.42 -11.19 10.25
CA THR A 359 0.90 -10.39 9.15
C THR A 359 -0.56 -10.69 8.88
N PRO A 360 -1.38 -9.67 8.56
CA PRO A 360 -2.65 -9.90 7.89
C PRO A 360 -2.43 -10.54 6.52
N ASP A 361 -3.46 -11.27 6.02
CA ASP A 361 -3.40 -11.90 4.70
C ASP A 361 -3.46 -10.86 3.57
N TYR A 362 -2.35 -10.18 3.37
CA TYR A 362 -2.08 -9.45 2.14
C TYR A 362 -1.23 -10.34 1.22
N LYS A 363 -1.75 -11.54 0.83
CA LYS A 363 -1.07 -12.51 -0.04
C LYS A 363 0.43 -12.53 0.28
N SER A 364 0.77 -13.17 1.39
CA SER A 364 2.16 -13.25 1.87
C SER A 364 3.02 -13.95 0.83
N ILE A 365 3.54 -13.16 -0.11
CA ILE A 365 4.68 -13.61 -0.89
C ILE A 365 5.82 -13.65 0.11
N ASP A 366 6.41 -14.81 0.31
CA ASP A 366 7.64 -14.92 1.09
C ASP A 366 8.79 -14.23 0.33
N TYR A 367 8.94 -12.93 0.60
CA TYR A 367 10.01 -12.11 0.00
C TYR A 367 11.38 -12.34 0.64
N LYS A 368 11.50 -13.18 1.69
CA LYS A 368 12.80 -13.50 2.30
C LYS A 368 13.72 -14.27 1.34
N SER A 369 13.17 -14.98 0.36
CA SER A 369 13.93 -15.81 -0.57
C SER A 369 14.09 -15.23 -1.97
N CYS A 370 13.39 -14.13 -2.31
CA CYS A 370 13.41 -13.55 -3.66
C CYS A 370 14.15 -12.21 -3.67
N THR A 371 15.09 -12.06 -4.59
CA THR A 371 15.70 -10.76 -4.90
C THR A 371 14.72 -9.87 -5.68
N LEU A 372 14.98 -8.56 -5.71
CA LEU A 372 14.15 -7.60 -6.45
C LEU A 372 14.06 -7.97 -7.94
N GLU A 373 15.16 -8.46 -8.53
CA GLU A 373 15.24 -8.92 -9.92
C GLU A 373 14.33 -10.13 -10.16
N GLU A 374 14.28 -11.09 -9.23
CA GLU A 374 13.42 -12.28 -9.32
C GLU A 374 11.93 -11.93 -9.29
N VAL A 375 11.54 -10.91 -8.54
CA VAL A 375 10.14 -10.45 -8.48
C VAL A 375 9.75 -9.69 -9.76
N VAL A 376 10.68 -8.95 -10.36
CA VAL A 376 10.46 -8.21 -11.63
C VAL A 376 10.35 -9.20 -12.79
N ASP A 377 11.27 -10.16 -12.90
CA ASP A 377 11.29 -11.15 -13.97
C ASP A 377 10.03 -12.04 -14.00
N ASN A 378 9.52 -12.44 -12.83
CA ASN A 378 8.26 -13.21 -12.75
C ASN A 378 6.99 -12.44 -13.16
N LYS A 379 7.04 -11.10 -13.23
CA LYS A 379 5.93 -10.27 -13.73
C LYS A 379 6.02 -10.00 -15.22
N VAL A 380 7.22 -9.93 -15.77
CA VAL A 380 7.44 -9.68 -17.21
C VAL A 380 7.01 -10.90 -18.04
N GLU A 381 7.24 -12.12 -17.57
CA GLU A 381 6.80 -13.35 -18.26
C GLU A 381 5.26 -13.56 -18.32
N LYS A 382 4.46 -12.77 -17.59
CA LYS A 382 2.98 -12.84 -17.62
C LYS A 382 2.31 -11.76 -18.47
N ILE A 383 3.10 -10.93 -19.14
CA ILE A 383 2.60 -9.81 -19.99
C ILE A 383 2.82 -10.12 -21.49
N GLU A 384 3.51 -11.20 -21.83
CA GLU A 384 3.53 -11.80 -23.18
C GLU A 384 2.51 -12.95 -23.25
#